data_476bd349192e90a76837f91b29fe2154
#
_entry.id   476bd349192e90a76837f91b29fe2154
#
_cell.length_a   1.000
_cell.length_b   1.000
_cell.length_c   1.000
_cell.angle_alpha   90.00
_cell.angle_beta   90.00
_cell.angle_gamma   90.00
#
_symmetry.space_group_name_H-M   'P 1'
#
loop_
_entity.id
_entity.type
_entity.pdbx_description
1 polymer ?
#
loop_
_entity_poly.entity_id
_entity_poly.type
_entity_poly.pdbx_seq_one_letter_code
_entity_poly.pdbx_strand_id
1 'polypeptide(L)'
;MKIVEVSDRVQVFVDGQLQEVATTALGAEMTLQPGDQETMEVAVLVENQGRVNYGYKFNNPSQAKGIRGGVMQDIHFHQGYRHYPLTFAPEQIEKIDFTAGKNPQQPSFYAADFTLEEVADTFIDCSAYGKGVVLVNGFNLGRYWSKGPIHSLYCPKDFLKVGSNQIVIFETEGVELTAVTFSETPICDE
;
A
#
# COMPACT_ATOMS: atom_id res chain seq x y z
N MET A 1 18.49 10.85 8.82
CA MET A 1 18.47 10.00 7.60
C MET A 1 17.93 10.79 6.42
N LYS A 2 18.45 10.57 5.24
CA LYS A 2 17.98 11.17 4.00
C LYS A 2 17.76 10.10 2.94
N ILE A 3 16.60 10.09 2.31
CA ILE A 3 16.29 9.24 1.17
C ILE A 3 16.39 10.10 -0.07
N VAL A 4 17.38 9.83 -0.91
CA VAL A 4 17.72 10.67 -2.06
C VAL A 4 16.92 10.24 -3.28
N GLU A 5 16.28 11.20 -3.95
CA GLU A 5 15.52 10.97 -5.17
C GLU A 5 14.46 9.86 -5.02
N VAL A 6 13.65 9.94 -3.99
CA VAL A 6 12.54 9.02 -3.80
C VAL A 6 11.25 9.60 -4.37
N SER A 7 10.44 8.77 -4.97
CA SER A 7 9.08 9.11 -5.41
C SER A 7 8.18 7.88 -5.50
N ASP A 8 6.89 7.99 -5.14
CA ASP A 8 6.17 9.26 -4.87
C ASP A 8 5.92 9.47 -3.38
N ARG A 9 5.60 8.40 -2.64
CA ARG A 9 5.28 8.44 -1.23
C ARG A 9 6.14 7.44 -0.48
N VAL A 10 6.62 7.86 0.68
CA VAL A 10 7.39 7.00 1.59
C VAL A 10 6.78 7.05 2.98
N GLN A 11 6.83 5.90 3.64
CA GLN A 11 6.62 5.77 5.08
C GLN A 11 7.88 5.15 5.66
N VAL A 12 8.40 5.73 6.74
CA VAL A 12 9.61 5.26 7.41
C VAL A 12 9.25 4.78 8.80
N PHE A 13 9.66 3.56 9.10
CA PHE A 13 9.44 2.90 10.36
C PHE A 13 10.79 2.63 11.02
N VAL A 14 10.87 2.87 12.31
CA VAL A 14 12.01 2.47 13.17
C VAL A 14 11.47 1.50 14.21
N ASP A 15 12.08 0.32 14.27
CA ASP A 15 11.66 -0.78 15.15
C ASP A 15 10.14 -1.03 15.08
N GLY A 16 9.60 -0.97 13.86
CA GLY A 16 8.19 -1.16 13.59
C GLY A 16 7.28 0.04 13.90
N GLN A 17 7.79 1.16 14.40
CA GLN A 17 7.00 2.37 14.69
C GLN A 17 7.13 3.38 13.57
N LEU A 18 5.99 3.90 13.10
CA LEU A 18 5.97 4.94 12.07
C LEU A 18 6.63 6.22 12.59
N GLN A 19 7.64 6.71 11.90
CA GLN A 19 8.37 7.94 12.23
C GLN A 19 7.99 9.09 11.29
N GLU A 20 7.85 8.81 10.02
CA GLU A 20 7.67 9.87 9.02
C GLU A 20 6.86 9.38 7.82
N VAL A 21 6.07 10.28 7.26
CA VAL A 21 5.36 10.08 5.99
C VAL A 21 5.66 11.26 5.09
N ALA A 22 6.30 11.01 3.95
CA ALA A 22 6.58 12.05 2.97
C ALA A 22 5.97 11.72 1.60
N THR A 23 5.40 12.71 0.96
CA THR A 23 4.96 12.66 -0.43
C THR A 23 5.81 13.64 -1.22
N THR A 24 6.73 13.10 -2.02
CA THR A 24 7.75 13.93 -2.66
C THR A 24 8.27 13.31 -3.96
N ALA A 25 8.75 14.14 -4.84
CA ALA A 25 9.49 13.73 -6.03
C ALA A 25 11.00 14.03 -5.94
N LEU A 26 11.45 14.75 -4.89
CA LEU A 26 12.82 15.25 -4.78
C LEU A 26 13.66 14.55 -3.72
N GLY A 27 13.04 13.73 -2.89
CA GLY A 27 13.68 13.06 -1.75
C GLY A 27 13.01 13.43 -0.43
N ALA A 28 13.34 12.68 0.60
CA ALA A 28 12.84 12.88 1.95
C ALA A 28 14.02 12.96 2.92
N GLU A 29 13.99 13.93 3.82
CA GLU A 29 14.97 14.09 4.89
C GLU A 29 14.25 14.13 6.23
N MET A 30 14.73 13.34 7.18
CA MET A 30 14.09 13.17 8.48
C MET A 30 15.12 12.90 9.58
N THR A 31 14.76 13.28 10.79
CA THR A 31 15.51 12.90 11.98
C THR A 31 14.90 11.64 12.57
N LEU A 32 15.66 10.54 12.57
CA LEU A 32 15.22 9.31 13.23
C LEU A 32 15.39 9.47 14.74
N GLN A 33 14.40 8.98 15.47
CA GLN A 33 14.47 8.87 16.92
C GLN A 33 14.94 7.45 17.25
N PRO A 34 16.20 7.26 17.71
CA PRO A 34 16.65 5.95 18.15
C PRO A 34 15.89 5.54 19.41
N GLY A 35 15.55 4.25 19.50
CA GLY A 35 15.11 3.65 20.75
C GLY A 35 16.26 3.45 21.73
N ASP A 36 15.99 2.71 22.80
CA ASP A 36 16.99 2.40 23.86
C ASP A 36 18.00 1.30 23.44
N GLN A 37 17.91 0.80 22.20
CA GLN A 37 18.77 -0.28 21.70
C GLN A 37 20.03 0.27 21.00
N GLU A 38 21.13 -0.49 21.05
CA GLU A 38 22.38 -0.14 20.35
C GLU A 38 22.22 -0.14 18.82
N THR A 39 21.23 -0.87 18.30
CA THR A 39 20.91 -0.96 16.87
C THR A 39 19.43 -0.70 16.65
N MET A 40 19.07 -0.11 15.53
CA MET A 40 17.67 0.09 15.12
C MET A 40 17.42 -0.60 13.79
N GLU A 41 16.26 -1.20 13.65
CA GLU A 41 15.75 -1.66 12.35
C GLU A 41 15.01 -0.52 11.66
N VAL A 42 15.43 -0.17 10.44
CA VAL A 42 14.74 0.84 9.63
C VAL A 42 14.08 0.15 8.43
N ALA A 43 12.77 0.23 8.38
CA ALA A 43 11.97 -0.21 7.24
C ALA A 43 11.41 1.01 6.48
N VAL A 44 11.46 0.94 5.16
CA VAL A 44 10.96 2.01 4.30
C VAL A 44 9.95 1.41 3.32
N LEU A 45 8.68 1.79 3.47
CA LEU A 45 7.65 1.47 2.50
C LEU A 45 7.60 2.59 1.46
N VAL A 46 7.86 2.22 0.21
CA VAL A 46 7.83 3.17 -0.92
C VAL A 46 6.68 2.83 -1.84
N GLU A 47 5.87 3.82 -2.11
CA GLU A 47 4.71 3.70 -2.98
C GLU A 47 4.88 4.51 -4.26
N ASN A 48 4.73 3.85 -5.38
CA ASN A 48 4.55 4.47 -6.68
C ASN A 48 3.07 4.83 -6.86
N GLN A 49 2.75 6.11 -6.92
CA GLN A 49 1.37 6.60 -7.07
C GLN A 49 0.87 6.66 -8.53
N GLY A 50 1.69 6.24 -9.44
CA GLY A 50 1.35 6.17 -10.86
C GLY A 50 2.50 6.62 -11.76
N ARG A 51 2.40 6.22 -13.01
CA ARG A 51 3.37 6.63 -14.04
C ARG A 51 3.12 8.08 -14.44
N VAL A 52 4.19 8.81 -14.75
CA VAL A 52 4.10 10.09 -15.45
C VAL A 52 3.38 9.87 -16.79
N ASN A 53 2.31 10.59 -17.03
CA ASN A 53 1.42 10.38 -18.18
C ASN A 53 1.53 11.47 -19.25
N TYR A 54 2.29 12.54 -19.00
CA TYR A 54 2.44 13.67 -19.89
C TYR A 54 3.85 14.26 -19.86
N GLY A 55 4.28 14.84 -20.97
CA GLY A 55 5.55 15.53 -21.12
C GLY A 55 6.56 14.79 -22.01
N TYR A 56 7.52 15.51 -22.54
CA TYR A 56 8.52 14.99 -23.50
C TYR A 56 9.46 13.94 -22.88
N LYS A 57 9.51 13.83 -21.56
CA LYS A 57 10.36 12.86 -20.82
C LYS A 57 9.58 11.68 -20.23
N PHE A 58 8.30 11.49 -20.53
CA PHE A 58 7.47 10.52 -19.81
C PHE A 58 7.98 9.06 -19.88
N ASN A 59 8.71 8.68 -20.93
CA ASN A 59 9.36 7.38 -21.07
C ASN A 59 10.85 7.38 -20.67
N ASN A 60 11.37 8.51 -20.19
CA ASN A 60 12.79 8.60 -19.82
C ASN A 60 13.04 7.83 -18.50
N PRO A 61 14.20 7.12 -18.36
CA PRO A 61 14.59 6.50 -17.11
C PRO A 61 14.60 7.45 -15.90
N SER A 62 14.82 8.75 -16.13
CA SER A 62 14.73 9.77 -15.07
C SER A 62 13.35 9.90 -14.44
N GLN A 63 12.30 9.33 -15.06
CA GLN A 63 10.92 9.31 -14.55
C GLN A 63 10.58 7.99 -13.83
N ALA A 64 11.56 7.10 -13.69
CA ALA A 64 11.38 5.88 -12.88
C ALA A 64 11.05 6.26 -11.44
N LYS A 65 10.13 5.50 -10.84
CA LYS A 65 9.67 5.67 -9.46
C LYS A 65 10.46 4.79 -8.50
N GLY A 66 10.34 5.04 -7.21
CA GLY A 66 11.07 4.34 -6.16
C GLY A 66 12.22 5.16 -5.60
N ILE A 67 13.16 4.51 -4.91
CA ILE A 67 14.39 5.14 -4.41
C ILE A 67 15.46 5.04 -5.50
N ARG A 68 15.86 6.15 -6.06
CA ARG A 68 16.84 6.20 -7.16
C ARG A 68 18.23 6.62 -6.70
N GLY A 69 18.31 7.51 -5.72
CA GLY A 69 19.58 8.06 -5.24
C GLY A 69 20.15 7.35 -4.02
N GLY A 70 19.38 6.44 -3.39
CA GLY A 70 19.82 5.70 -2.20
C GLY A 70 19.42 6.35 -0.89
N VAL A 71 19.89 5.78 0.22
CA VAL A 71 19.62 6.24 1.58
C VAL A 71 20.92 6.62 2.26
N MET A 72 20.92 7.78 2.89
CA MET A 72 22.09 8.34 3.60
C MET A 72 21.78 8.48 5.09
N GLN A 73 22.78 8.16 5.90
CA GLN A 73 22.86 8.59 7.30
C GLN A 73 23.99 9.63 7.38
N ASP A 74 23.64 10.84 7.80
CA ASP A 74 24.54 11.99 7.74
C ASP A 74 25.10 12.18 6.32
N ILE A 75 26.38 11.93 6.11
CA ILE A 75 27.07 12.06 4.82
C ILE A 75 27.42 10.73 4.15
N HIS A 76 27.01 9.60 4.76
CA HIS A 76 27.37 8.27 4.29
C HIS A 76 26.17 7.54 3.70
N PHE A 77 26.33 6.93 2.54
CA PHE A 77 25.35 6.04 1.97
C PHE A 77 25.34 4.70 2.70
N HIS A 78 24.14 4.26 3.10
CA HIS A 78 23.91 2.91 3.57
C HIS A 78 23.92 1.92 2.42
N GLN A 79 24.45 0.74 2.68
CA GLN A 79 24.47 -0.39 1.76
C GLN A 79 23.87 -1.64 2.42
N GLY A 80 23.60 -2.67 1.61
CA GLY A 80 23.15 -3.96 2.14
C GLY A 80 21.65 -4.01 2.49
N TYR A 81 20.82 -3.19 1.83
CA TYR A 81 19.37 -3.26 2.00
C TYR A 81 18.81 -4.58 1.53
N ARG A 82 17.73 -5.01 2.19
CA ARG A 82 16.83 -6.02 1.67
C ARG A 82 15.67 -5.34 0.97
N HIS A 83 15.41 -5.74 -0.28
CA HIS A 83 14.31 -5.22 -1.08
C HIS A 83 13.20 -6.26 -1.15
N TYR A 84 11.98 -5.84 -0.86
CA TYR A 84 10.79 -6.68 -0.89
C TYR A 84 9.79 -6.08 -1.90
N PRO A 85 9.81 -6.51 -3.18
CA PRO A 85 8.85 -6.00 -4.15
C PRO A 85 7.45 -6.54 -3.82
N LEU A 86 6.50 -5.63 -3.62
CA LEU A 86 5.10 -5.96 -3.40
C LEU A 86 4.37 -5.88 -4.75
N THR A 87 4.41 -6.99 -5.49
CA THR A 87 3.77 -7.08 -6.81
C THR A 87 2.30 -7.44 -6.74
N PHE A 88 1.82 -7.90 -5.58
CA PHE A 88 0.47 -8.43 -5.36
C PHE A 88 0.11 -9.58 -6.31
N ALA A 89 1.13 -10.30 -6.79
CA ALA A 89 0.91 -11.51 -7.56
C ALA A 89 0.33 -12.63 -6.67
N PRO A 90 -0.51 -13.51 -7.21
CA PRO A 90 -1.14 -14.59 -6.44
C PRO A 90 -0.13 -15.37 -5.59
N GLU A 91 1.04 -15.68 -6.13
CA GLU A 91 2.09 -16.45 -5.47
C GLU A 91 2.73 -15.70 -4.28
N GLN A 92 2.59 -14.39 -4.21
CA GLN A 92 2.99 -13.59 -3.04
C GLN A 92 1.89 -13.61 -1.99
N ILE A 93 0.64 -13.43 -2.40
CA ILE A 93 -0.53 -13.40 -1.51
C ILE A 93 -0.70 -14.74 -0.80
N GLU A 94 -0.53 -15.86 -1.50
CA GLU A 94 -0.62 -17.22 -0.94
C GLU A 94 0.41 -17.51 0.16
N LYS A 95 1.52 -16.76 0.19
CA LYS A 95 2.57 -16.91 1.21
C LYS A 95 2.36 -16.07 2.46
N ILE A 96 1.33 -15.22 2.47
CA ILE A 96 1.06 -14.36 3.61
C ILE A 96 0.40 -15.19 4.70
N ASP A 97 0.96 -15.16 5.90
CA ASP A 97 0.36 -15.74 7.08
C ASP A 97 -0.65 -14.75 7.69
N PHE A 98 -1.91 -14.89 7.34
CA PHE A 98 -3.00 -14.08 7.87
C PHE A 98 -3.35 -14.41 9.33
N THR A 99 -2.76 -15.43 9.93
CA THR A 99 -2.93 -15.78 11.36
C THR A 99 -1.90 -15.07 12.26
N ALA A 100 -0.80 -14.59 11.69
CA ALA A 100 0.16 -13.75 12.40
C ALA A 100 -0.55 -12.47 12.84
N GLY A 101 -0.66 -12.25 14.13
CA GLY A 101 -1.48 -11.21 14.74
C GLY A 101 -1.31 -9.81 14.13
N LYS A 102 -2.30 -8.97 14.35
CA LYS A 102 -2.29 -7.56 13.89
C LYS A 102 -1.24 -6.76 14.64
N ASN A 103 -0.51 -5.91 13.92
CA ASN A 103 0.22 -4.81 14.52
C ASN A 103 -0.53 -3.51 14.20
N PRO A 104 -1.31 -2.95 15.16
CA PRO A 104 -2.05 -1.73 14.92
C PRO A 104 -1.09 -0.60 14.56
N GLN A 105 -1.53 0.30 13.67
CA GLN A 105 -0.78 1.44 13.16
C GLN A 105 0.38 1.10 12.20
N GLN A 106 0.43 -0.12 11.70
CA GLN A 106 1.38 -0.52 10.66
C GLN A 106 0.68 -0.97 9.38
N PRO A 107 1.34 -0.85 8.22
CA PRO A 107 0.86 -1.48 6.99
C PRO A 107 0.59 -2.96 7.22
N SER A 108 -0.62 -3.40 6.89
CA SER A 108 -1.06 -4.77 7.19
C SER A 108 -1.89 -5.34 6.05
N PHE A 109 -1.80 -6.66 5.89
CA PHE A 109 -2.69 -7.41 5.04
C PHE A 109 -3.87 -7.95 5.84
N TYR A 110 -5.05 -7.79 5.28
CA TYR A 110 -6.31 -8.34 5.80
C TYR A 110 -6.89 -9.30 4.78
N ALA A 111 -7.45 -10.39 5.23
CA ALA A 111 -8.20 -11.32 4.39
C ALA A 111 -9.54 -11.65 5.01
N ALA A 112 -10.56 -11.81 4.17
CA ALA A 112 -11.87 -12.28 4.56
C ALA A 112 -12.45 -13.18 3.46
N ASP A 113 -13.13 -14.23 3.87
CA ASP A 113 -13.94 -15.05 2.98
C ASP A 113 -15.41 -14.63 3.10
N PHE A 114 -16.12 -14.63 1.97
CA PHE A 114 -17.55 -14.36 1.90
C PHE A 114 -18.22 -15.26 0.89
N THR A 115 -19.51 -15.49 1.06
CA THR A 115 -20.29 -16.40 0.21
C THR A 115 -21.38 -15.63 -0.52
N LEU A 116 -21.52 -15.89 -1.82
CA LEU A 116 -22.57 -15.33 -2.66
C LEU A 116 -23.50 -16.41 -3.17
N GLU A 117 -24.81 -16.14 -3.15
CA GLU A 117 -25.84 -16.99 -3.78
C GLU A 117 -25.96 -16.69 -5.27
N GLU A 118 -25.75 -15.43 -5.66
CA GLU A 118 -25.72 -14.96 -7.03
C GLU A 118 -24.61 -13.91 -7.22
N VAL A 119 -24.20 -13.69 -8.46
CA VAL A 119 -23.15 -12.71 -8.79
C VAL A 119 -23.74 -11.53 -9.56
N ALA A 120 -23.37 -10.34 -9.15
CA ALA A 120 -23.70 -9.08 -9.80
C ALA A 120 -22.49 -8.14 -9.74
N ASP A 121 -22.51 -7.13 -10.63
CA ASP A 121 -21.57 -6.02 -10.53
C ASP A 121 -21.80 -5.29 -9.21
N THR A 122 -20.73 -4.95 -8.52
CA THR A 122 -20.79 -4.30 -7.21
C THR A 122 -19.63 -3.36 -6.99
N PHE A 123 -19.66 -2.62 -5.89
CA PHE A 123 -18.56 -1.77 -5.45
C PHE A 123 -18.12 -2.21 -4.05
N ILE A 124 -16.82 -2.22 -3.80
CA ILE A 124 -16.26 -2.38 -2.46
C ILE A 124 -16.20 -1.01 -1.82
N ASP A 125 -16.92 -0.81 -0.72
CA ASP A 125 -16.88 0.42 0.06
C ASP A 125 -15.57 0.53 0.82
N CYS A 126 -14.77 1.54 0.49
CA CYS A 126 -13.48 1.85 1.11
C CYS A 126 -13.53 3.12 1.96
N SER A 127 -14.70 3.68 2.24
CA SER A 127 -14.87 4.96 2.95
C SER A 127 -14.25 4.95 4.35
N ALA A 128 -14.26 3.79 5.01
CA ALA A 128 -13.68 3.62 6.34
C ALA A 128 -12.18 3.23 6.32
N TYR A 129 -11.59 3.07 5.14
CA TYR A 129 -10.20 2.63 4.97
C TYR A 129 -9.28 3.83 4.80
N GLY A 130 -7.99 3.66 5.11
CA GLY A 130 -6.98 4.71 4.96
C GLY A 130 -6.48 4.81 3.52
N LYS A 131 -5.57 3.94 3.16
CA LYS A 131 -4.97 3.87 1.84
C LYS A 131 -4.47 2.46 1.56
N GLY A 132 -4.62 1.98 0.32
CA GLY A 132 -4.12 0.65 0.03
C GLY A 132 -4.56 0.09 -1.30
N VAL A 133 -4.62 -1.24 -1.35
CA VAL A 133 -4.96 -2.05 -2.53
C VAL A 133 -5.98 -3.11 -2.13
N VAL A 134 -6.95 -3.36 -2.99
CA VAL A 134 -7.94 -4.43 -2.81
C VAL A 134 -7.79 -5.48 -3.90
N LEU A 135 -7.78 -6.74 -3.50
CA LEU A 135 -7.83 -7.89 -4.40
C LEU A 135 -9.08 -8.73 -4.10
N VAL A 136 -9.75 -9.20 -5.13
CA VAL A 136 -10.87 -10.14 -5.02
C VAL A 136 -10.55 -11.37 -5.84
N ASN A 137 -10.58 -12.55 -5.22
CA ASN A 137 -10.24 -13.83 -5.85
C ASN A 137 -8.89 -13.78 -6.61
N GLY A 138 -7.91 -13.02 -6.06
CA GLY A 138 -6.58 -12.83 -6.67
C GLY A 138 -6.52 -11.72 -7.75
N PHE A 139 -7.64 -11.12 -8.14
CA PHE A 139 -7.66 -10.00 -9.08
C PHE A 139 -7.48 -8.67 -8.34
N ASN A 140 -6.51 -7.89 -8.74
CA ASN A 140 -6.26 -6.57 -8.20
C ASN A 140 -7.28 -5.57 -8.77
N LEU A 141 -8.24 -5.10 -7.94
CA LEU A 141 -9.24 -4.12 -8.32
C LEU A 141 -8.68 -2.70 -8.42
N GLY A 142 -7.56 -2.45 -7.78
CA GLY A 142 -6.93 -1.14 -7.76
C GLY A 142 -6.64 -0.62 -6.38
N ARG A 143 -6.41 0.69 -6.31
CA ARG A 143 -6.03 1.43 -5.11
C ARG A 143 -7.17 2.26 -4.59
N TYR A 144 -7.28 2.37 -3.28
CA TYR A 144 -8.15 3.32 -2.58
C TYR A 144 -7.32 4.31 -1.76
N TRP A 145 -7.89 5.46 -1.47
CA TRP A 145 -7.34 6.46 -0.59
C TRP A 145 -8.45 7.29 0.05
N SER A 146 -8.40 7.44 1.38
CA SER A 146 -9.36 8.26 2.15
C SER A 146 -9.46 9.72 1.72
N LYS A 147 -8.48 10.22 0.96
CA LYS A 147 -8.49 11.58 0.41
C LYS A 147 -9.47 11.76 -0.77
N GLY A 148 -10.10 10.67 -1.22
CA GLY A 148 -11.07 10.76 -2.32
C GLY A 148 -10.48 11.23 -3.66
N PRO A 149 -11.32 11.65 -4.58
CA PRO A 149 -12.79 11.82 -4.48
C PRO A 149 -13.58 10.51 -4.57
N ILE A 150 -12.95 9.37 -4.87
CA ILE A 150 -13.62 8.08 -5.03
C ILE A 150 -13.31 7.23 -3.81
N HIS A 151 -14.37 6.78 -3.11
CA HIS A 151 -14.28 5.99 -1.89
C HIS A 151 -14.76 4.55 -2.07
N SER A 152 -14.93 4.10 -3.30
CA SER A 152 -15.31 2.72 -3.60
C SER A 152 -14.56 2.18 -4.81
N LEU A 153 -14.36 0.87 -4.87
CA LEU A 153 -13.74 0.20 -6.02
C LEU A 153 -14.76 -0.69 -6.72
N TYR A 154 -14.92 -0.48 -8.02
CA TYR A 154 -15.77 -1.31 -8.86
C TYR A 154 -15.23 -2.76 -8.91
N CYS A 155 -16.12 -3.71 -8.65
CA CYS A 155 -15.86 -5.14 -8.73
C CYS A 155 -16.78 -5.76 -9.77
N PRO A 156 -16.28 -6.05 -10.99
CA PRO A 156 -17.04 -6.76 -12.00
C PRO A 156 -17.52 -8.12 -11.50
N LYS A 157 -18.73 -8.51 -11.87
CA LYS A 157 -19.29 -9.84 -11.55
C LYS A 157 -18.39 -10.98 -12.03
N ASP A 158 -17.63 -10.79 -13.10
CA ASP A 158 -16.74 -11.79 -13.67
C ASP A 158 -15.54 -12.14 -12.77
N PHE A 159 -15.24 -11.31 -11.76
CA PHE A 159 -14.26 -11.59 -10.71
C PHE A 159 -14.87 -12.31 -9.50
N LEU A 160 -16.18 -12.44 -9.47
CA LEU A 160 -16.95 -13.10 -8.41
C LEU A 160 -17.42 -14.47 -8.87
N LYS A 161 -17.74 -15.34 -7.94
CA LYS A 161 -18.33 -16.66 -8.19
C LYS A 161 -19.44 -16.95 -7.18
N VAL A 162 -20.40 -17.75 -7.59
CA VAL A 162 -21.37 -18.34 -6.67
C VAL A 162 -20.62 -19.26 -5.70
N GLY A 163 -20.95 -19.18 -4.43
CA GLY A 163 -20.23 -19.86 -3.37
C GLY A 163 -19.14 -19.00 -2.75
N SER A 164 -18.05 -19.60 -2.30
CA SER A 164 -16.99 -18.94 -1.55
C SER A 164 -16.13 -18.03 -2.44
N ASN A 165 -15.91 -16.82 -1.97
CA ASN A 165 -15.01 -15.80 -2.54
C ASN A 165 -14.07 -15.31 -1.45
N GLN A 166 -12.91 -14.80 -1.84
CA GLN A 166 -11.93 -14.19 -0.94
C GLN A 166 -11.67 -12.75 -1.32
N ILE A 167 -11.58 -11.88 -0.34
CA ILE A 167 -11.05 -10.53 -0.47
C ILE A 167 -9.76 -10.42 0.33
N VAL A 168 -8.75 -9.78 -0.26
CA VAL A 168 -7.49 -9.42 0.40
C VAL A 168 -7.29 -7.92 0.26
N ILE A 169 -6.99 -7.27 1.37
CA ILE A 169 -6.76 -5.82 1.42
C ILE A 169 -5.38 -5.58 2.01
N PHE A 170 -4.54 -4.83 1.32
CA PHE A 170 -3.32 -4.27 1.87
C PHE A 170 -3.60 -2.83 2.30
N GLU A 171 -3.64 -2.60 3.60
CA GLU A 171 -3.88 -1.30 4.22
C GLU A 171 -2.55 -0.68 4.66
N THR A 172 -2.25 0.54 4.23
CA THR A 172 -0.93 1.17 4.44
C THR A 172 -0.90 2.26 5.51
N GLU A 173 -2.06 2.75 5.97
CA GLU A 173 -2.13 3.82 6.98
C GLU A 173 -2.28 3.30 8.42
N GLY A 174 -2.30 1.97 8.59
CA GLY A 174 -2.49 1.36 9.90
C GLY A 174 -3.94 1.46 10.42
N VAL A 175 -4.91 1.62 9.53
CA VAL A 175 -6.33 1.57 9.88
C VAL A 175 -6.72 0.12 10.13
N GLU A 176 -7.38 -0.14 11.26
CA GLU A 176 -7.90 -1.47 11.56
C GLU A 176 -9.17 -1.75 10.76
N LEU A 177 -9.12 -2.73 9.87
CA LEU A 177 -10.27 -3.15 9.08
C LEU A 177 -11.03 -4.25 9.84
N THR A 178 -12.30 -3.98 10.14
CA THR A 178 -13.18 -4.89 10.90
C THR A 178 -14.28 -5.51 10.05
N ALA A 179 -14.59 -4.93 8.91
CA ALA A 179 -15.64 -5.38 8.00
C ALA A 179 -15.32 -4.99 6.56
N VAL A 180 -15.91 -5.72 5.62
CA VAL A 180 -15.98 -5.39 4.20
C VAL A 180 -17.43 -5.12 3.85
N THR A 181 -17.70 -3.99 3.23
CA THR A 181 -19.04 -3.58 2.82
C THR A 181 -19.10 -3.47 1.30
N PHE A 182 -20.22 -3.91 0.74
CA PHE A 182 -20.51 -3.82 -0.69
C PHE A 182 -21.61 -2.79 -0.94
N SER A 183 -21.55 -2.11 -2.08
CA SER A 183 -22.52 -1.12 -2.52
C SER A 183 -22.96 -1.41 -3.95
N GLU A 184 -24.22 -1.10 -4.28
CA GLU A 184 -24.75 -1.19 -5.65
C GLU A 184 -24.34 0.03 -6.51
N THR A 185 -23.93 1.11 -5.87
CA THR A 185 -23.56 2.36 -6.52
C THR A 185 -22.19 2.83 -6.07
N PRO A 186 -21.46 3.60 -6.91
CA PRO A 186 -20.17 4.17 -6.50
C PRO A 186 -20.37 5.19 -5.36
N ILE A 187 -19.38 5.23 -4.46
CA ILE A 187 -19.31 6.18 -3.35
C ILE A 187 -18.22 7.20 -3.69
N CYS A 188 -18.61 8.48 -3.76
CA CYS A 188 -17.75 9.60 -4.10
C CYS A 188 -18.02 10.77 -3.17
N ASP A 189 -17.06 11.69 -3.05
CA ASP A 189 -17.30 13.00 -2.43
C ASP A 189 -18.37 13.77 -3.23
N GLU A 190 -19.20 14.55 -2.51
CA GLU A 190 -20.20 15.43 -3.10
C GLU A 190 -19.56 16.71 -3.72
#